data_2cf6136cc013e2c49d7ad611abc6e759
#
_entry.id   2cf6136cc013e2c49d7ad611abc6e759
#
_cell.length_a   1.000
_cell.length_b   1.000
_cell.length_c   1.000
_cell.angle_alpha   90.00
_cell.angle_beta   90.00
_cell.angle_gamma   90.00
#
_symmetry.space_group_name_H-M   'P 1'
#
loop_
_entity.id
_entity.type
_entity.pdbx_description
1 polymer ?
#
loop_
_entity_poly.entity_id
_entity_poly.type
_entity_poly.pdbx_seq_one_letter_code
_entity_poly.pdbx_strand_id
1 'polypeptide(L)'
;ARSGTRYDRAAFRVNEVQSVENVIDSDSRYSMQRVATGAQGLEAEESDNTSIGIVLTPTDSLIVTMDAWSIEKDGTIGLFGRENQTVNDMVLRFANGLNNCATFAGDPLVVREAPDDGDLAGFAAAGVCPFGEVKYVTNNYTNMALRTIEGMDVGIYYDISTNYGDFDFRYIGTFLDKFDQEPSGEFAALQAKKDSGEIPASIPLKGFGDLLNKDGIYDLS
;
A
#
# COMPACT_ATOMS: atom_id res chain seq x y z
N ALA A 1 10.85 -6.77 -10.91
CA ALA A 1 10.14 -5.58 -10.50
C ALA A 1 11.13 -4.65 -9.80
N ARG A 2 11.42 -3.52 -10.41
CA ARG A 2 12.25 -2.48 -9.80
C ARG A 2 11.34 -1.67 -8.90
N SER A 3 11.15 -2.09 -7.67
CA SER A 3 10.39 -1.29 -6.74
C SER A 3 11.33 -0.58 -5.79
N GLY A 4 11.29 0.65 -5.88
CA GLY A 4 11.03 1.49 -4.77
C GLY A 4 12.05 1.77 -3.71
N THR A 5 13.28 1.83 -4.04
CA THR A 5 14.28 2.37 -3.12
C THR A 5 14.27 3.88 -2.99
N ARG A 6 13.38 4.55 -3.74
CA ARG A 6 13.11 5.98 -3.56
C ARG A 6 12.75 6.34 -2.11
N TYR A 7 12.24 5.40 -1.33
CA TYR A 7 11.77 5.59 0.03
C TYR A 7 12.75 5.09 1.10
N ASP A 8 13.89 4.56 0.70
CA ASP A 8 14.93 4.15 1.61
C ASP A 8 15.78 5.36 2.05
N ARG A 9 17.00 5.45 1.62
CA ARG A 9 17.97 6.42 2.13
C ARG A 9 17.69 7.87 1.73
N ALA A 10 17.11 8.08 0.55
CA ALA A 10 16.94 9.40 -0.03
C ALA A 10 15.68 10.16 0.40
N ALA A 11 14.69 9.48 0.96
CA ALA A 11 13.39 10.10 1.22
C ALA A 11 13.32 10.82 2.58
N PHE A 12 14.13 10.44 3.54
CA PHE A 12 14.18 11.08 4.86
C PHE A 12 15.14 12.27 4.84
N ARG A 13 14.66 13.42 5.20
CA ARG A 13 15.47 14.64 5.33
C ARG A 13 15.98 14.79 6.76
N VAL A 14 17.26 15.04 6.88
CA VAL A 14 17.91 15.38 8.13
C VAL A 14 18.09 16.89 8.20
N ASN A 15 17.20 17.57 8.86
CA ASN A 15 17.07 19.03 8.92
C ASN A 15 16.62 19.66 7.58
N GLU A 16 16.11 20.88 7.64
CA GLU A 16 15.61 21.63 6.48
C GLU A 16 16.69 21.92 5.42
N VAL A 17 17.96 21.74 5.76
CA VAL A 17 19.11 22.14 4.95
C VAL A 17 19.78 20.98 4.21
N GLN A 18 19.65 19.75 4.68
CA GLN A 18 20.28 18.60 4.04
C GLN A 18 19.32 17.42 4.00
N SER A 19 19.05 16.90 2.83
CA SER A 19 18.46 15.59 2.65
C SER A 19 19.56 14.54 2.67
N VAL A 20 19.26 13.33 3.13
CA VAL A 20 20.16 12.18 2.98
C VAL A 20 20.55 11.99 1.52
N GLU A 21 19.67 12.34 0.60
CA GLU A 21 19.84 12.35 -0.84
C GLU A 21 20.99 13.25 -1.33
N ASN A 22 21.25 14.37 -0.66
CA ASN A 22 22.36 15.27 -1.01
C ASN A 22 23.71 14.82 -0.44
N VAL A 23 23.69 13.85 0.45
CA VAL A 23 24.87 13.38 1.19
C VAL A 23 25.30 12.00 0.72
N ILE A 24 24.38 11.22 0.19
CA ILE A 24 24.57 9.86 -0.31
C ILE A 24 24.18 9.87 -1.76
N ASP A 25 24.97 9.24 -2.62
CA ASP A 25 24.59 9.05 -4.01
C ASP A 25 23.27 8.27 -4.08
N SER A 26 22.20 9.02 -4.32
CA SER A 26 20.83 8.54 -4.29
C SER A 26 20.41 7.81 -5.57
N ASP A 27 21.30 7.68 -6.52
CA ASP A 27 20.98 7.17 -7.85
C ASP A 27 20.80 5.65 -7.90
N SER A 28 20.99 4.98 -6.78
CA SER A 28 20.83 3.55 -6.66
C SER A 28 19.37 3.11 -6.51
N ARG A 29 18.68 3.03 -7.62
CA ARG A 29 17.48 2.18 -7.69
C ARG A 29 17.94 0.73 -7.78
N TYR A 30 17.88 0.01 -6.67
CA TYR A 30 18.23 -1.40 -6.63
C TYR A 30 17.00 -2.27 -6.36
N SER A 31 17.08 -3.56 -6.68
CA SER A 31 16.02 -4.52 -6.43
C SER A 31 16.10 -5.02 -5.00
N MET A 32 15.07 -4.77 -4.23
CA MET A 32 14.94 -5.24 -2.87
C MET A 32 14.17 -6.57 -2.88
N GLN A 33 14.73 -7.62 -2.29
CA GLN A 33 14.05 -8.91 -2.16
C GLN A 33 13.02 -8.86 -1.03
N ARG A 34 11.93 -9.60 -1.20
CA ARG A 34 10.95 -9.86 -0.15
C ARG A 34 10.96 -11.35 0.19
N VAL A 35 11.05 -11.65 1.48
CA VAL A 35 10.85 -13.00 2.02
C VAL A 35 9.52 -12.97 2.76
N ALA A 36 8.48 -13.59 2.20
CA ALA A 36 7.20 -13.75 2.86
C ALA A 36 7.24 -15.02 3.71
N THR A 37 6.85 -14.91 4.98
CA THR A 37 6.78 -16.04 5.89
C THR A 37 5.37 -16.20 6.43
N GLY A 38 4.93 -17.45 6.62
CA GLY A 38 3.68 -17.75 7.29
C GLY A 38 3.73 -17.26 8.75
N ALA A 39 2.58 -16.87 9.27
CA ALA A 39 2.43 -16.54 10.67
C ALA A 39 1.61 -17.63 11.38
N GLN A 40 1.94 -17.89 12.65
CA GLN A 40 1.09 -18.71 13.52
C GLN A 40 0.05 -17.79 14.17
N GLY A 41 -1.17 -18.31 14.35
CA GLY A 41 -2.23 -17.57 15.01
C GLY A 41 -3.01 -16.61 14.10
N LEU A 42 -2.96 -16.82 12.79
CA LEU A 42 -3.87 -16.12 11.88
C LEU A 42 -5.31 -16.56 12.16
N GLU A 43 -6.17 -15.56 12.27
CA GLU A 43 -7.62 -15.76 12.40
C GLU A 43 -8.27 -15.89 11.02
N ALA A 44 -9.45 -16.49 10.96
CA ALA A 44 -10.21 -16.58 9.71
C ALA A 44 -10.67 -15.19 9.25
N GLU A 45 -10.65 -14.97 7.94
CA GLU A 45 -11.28 -13.79 7.35
C GLU A 45 -12.80 -13.89 7.47
N GLU A 46 -13.46 -12.80 7.85
CA GLU A 46 -14.90 -12.67 7.87
C GLU A 46 -15.37 -11.69 6.80
N SER A 47 -16.54 -11.91 6.21
CA SER A 47 -17.07 -11.01 5.19
C SER A 47 -18.58 -10.87 5.31
N ASP A 48 -19.01 -9.61 5.44
CA ASP A 48 -20.40 -9.21 5.37
C ASP A 48 -20.68 -8.56 4.02
N ASN A 49 -21.67 -9.11 3.30
CA ASN A 49 -22.05 -8.62 1.99
C ASN A 49 -23.51 -8.18 2.00
N THR A 50 -23.76 -6.97 1.59
CA THR A 50 -25.10 -6.40 1.47
C THR A 50 -25.32 -5.90 0.05
N SER A 51 -26.47 -6.21 -0.54
CA SER A 51 -26.87 -5.66 -1.82
C SER A 51 -28.35 -5.32 -1.86
N ILE A 52 -28.69 -4.29 -2.63
CA ILE A 52 -30.05 -3.91 -2.94
C ILE A 52 -30.14 -3.56 -4.42
N GLY A 53 -31.12 -4.14 -5.11
CA GLY A 53 -31.25 -3.94 -6.53
C GLY A 53 -32.68 -3.65 -6.96
N ILE A 54 -32.80 -3.05 -8.13
CA ILE A 54 -34.06 -2.80 -8.82
C ILE A 54 -33.96 -3.27 -10.28
N VAL A 55 -35.03 -3.90 -10.75
CA VAL A 55 -35.19 -4.25 -12.14
C VAL A 55 -36.39 -3.49 -12.69
N LEU A 56 -36.16 -2.72 -13.73
CA LEU A 56 -37.19 -1.96 -14.43
C LEU A 56 -37.40 -2.53 -15.82
N THR A 57 -38.65 -2.73 -16.20
CA THR A 57 -39.09 -3.14 -17.55
C THR A 57 -40.01 -2.11 -18.13
N PRO A 58 -39.49 -0.93 -18.57
CA PRO A 58 -40.33 0.15 -19.07
C PRO A 58 -41.13 -0.21 -20.33
N THR A 59 -40.61 -1.16 -21.11
CA THR A 59 -41.24 -1.73 -22.30
C THR A 59 -40.90 -3.22 -22.36
N ASP A 60 -41.63 -3.97 -23.20
CA ASP A 60 -41.37 -5.40 -23.43
C ASP A 60 -39.95 -5.68 -23.99
N SER A 61 -39.34 -4.66 -24.56
CA SER A 61 -38.02 -4.74 -25.23
C SER A 61 -36.87 -4.14 -24.39
N LEU A 62 -37.16 -3.50 -23.27
CA LEU A 62 -36.15 -2.79 -22.48
C LEU A 62 -36.15 -3.27 -21.02
N ILE A 63 -35.00 -3.77 -20.59
CA ILE A 63 -34.77 -4.12 -19.19
C ILE A 63 -33.60 -3.26 -18.70
N VAL A 64 -33.79 -2.63 -17.54
CA VAL A 64 -32.75 -1.89 -16.84
C VAL A 64 -32.59 -2.48 -15.46
N THR A 65 -31.38 -2.85 -15.08
CA THR A 65 -31.03 -3.31 -13.75
C THR A 65 -30.08 -2.34 -13.08
N MET A 66 -30.28 -2.12 -11.78
CA MET A 66 -29.37 -1.32 -10.94
C MET A 66 -29.23 -2.03 -9.60
N ASP A 67 -28.01 -2.35 -9.21
CA ASP A 67 -27.69 -3.03 -7.96
C ASP A 67 -26.62 -2.24 -7.22
N ALA A 68 -26.96 -1.71 -6.05
CA ALA A 68 -25.98 -1.12 -5.13
C ALA A 68 -25.51 -2.20 -4.14
N TRP A 69 -24.22 -2.27 -3.91
CA TRP A 69 -23.63 -3.30 -3.05
C TRP A 69 -22.54 -2.74 -2.15
N SER A 70 -22.37 -3.36 -0.99
CA SER A 70 -21.30 -3.10 -0.02
C SER A 70 -20.73 -4.43 0.47
N ILE A 71 -19.42 -4.53 0.51
CA ILE A 71 -18.67 -5.67 0.99
C ILE A 71 -17.74 -5.17 2.09
N GLU A 72 -17.95 -5.68 3.30
CA GLU A 72 -17.06 -5.45 4.44
C GLU A 72 -16.30 -6.75 4.72
N LYS A 73 -14.96 -6.66 4.77
CA LYS A 73 -14.08 -7.80 5.09
C LYS A 73 -13.24 -7.45 6.29
N ASP A 74 -13.37 -8.23 7.36
CA ASP A 74 -12.53 -8.11 8.55
C ASP A 74 -11.50 -9.24 8.60
N GLY A 75 -10.36 -8.95 9.22
CA GLY A 75 -9.30 -9.91 9.38
C GLY A 75 -8.64 -10.39 8.08
N THR A 76 -8.77 -9.64 6.98
CA THR A 76 -8.13 -10.00 5.69
C THR A 76 -6.66 -10.32 5.88
N ILE A 77 -6.22 -11.50 5.43
CA ILE A 77 -4.84 -11.91 5.57
C ILE A 77 -3.98 -11.20 4.53
N GLY A 78 -3.05 -10.40 5.00
CA GLY A 78 -2.19 -9.57 4.16
C GLY A 78 -0.78 -9.44 4.69
N LEU A 79 0.03 -8.64 4.00
CA LEU A 79 1.40 -8.32 4.37
C LEU A 79 1.51 -6.82 4.66
N PHE A 80 2.32 -6.45 5.66
CA PHE A 80 2.63 -5.04 5.95
C PHE A 80 3.28 -4.33 4.75
N GLY A 81 3.97 -5.08 3.91
CA GLY A 81 4.63 -4.57 2.72
C GLY A 81 6.09 -4.19 2.98
N ARG A 82 6.96 -4.51 2.03
CA ARG A 82 8.39 -4.23 2.15
C ARG A 82 8.70 -2.74 2.18
N GLU A 83 7.92 -1.94 1.47
CA GLU A 83 8.06 -0.48 1.43
C GLU A 83 7.76 0.13 2.79
N ASN A 84 6.65 -0.24 3.41
CA ASN A 84 6.29 0.22 4.75
C ASN A 84 7.31 -0.24 5.80
N GLN A 85 7.80 -1.49 5.69
CA GLN A 85 8.83 -2.01 6.58
C GLN A 85 10.14 -1.24 6.46
N THR A 86 10.53 -0.89 5.24
CA THR A 86 11.72 -0.05 5.01
C THR A 86 11.53 1.36 5.58
N VAL A 87 10.34 1.94 5.43
CA VAL A 87 10.03 3.24 6.05
C VAL A 87 10.11 3.15 7.57
N ASN A 88 9.59 2.09 8.18
CA ASN A 88 9.69 1.87 9.62
C ASN A 88 11.15 1.76 10.09
N ASP A 89 11.99 1.00 9.38
CA ASP A 89 13.43 0.90 9.65
C ASP A 89 14.11 2.28 9.59
N MET A 90 13.77 3.11 8.60
CA MET A 90 14.32 4.46 8.49
C MET A 90 13.92 5.34 9.66
N VAL A 91 12.66 5.31 10.09
CA VAL A 91 12.20 6.05 11.26
C VAL A 91 12.98 5.64 12.51
N LEU A 92 13.17 4.34 12.73
CA LEU A 92 13.96 3.84 13.87
C LEU A 92 15.42 4.32 13.83
N ARG A 93 16.05 4.32 12.64
CA ARG A 93 17.44 4.78 12.47
C ARG A 93 17.58 6.27 12.70
N PHE A 94 16.68 7.09 12.21
CA PHE A 94 16.69 8.52 12.45
C PHE A 94 16.42 8.86 13.92
N ALA A 95 15.49 8.16 14.57
CA ALA A 95 15.23 8.31 15.99
C ALA A 95 16.44 7.91 16.87
N ASN A 96 17.20 6.88 16.43
CA ASN A 96 18.43 6.45 17.12
C ASN A 96 19.58 7.46 16.97
N GLY A 97 19.66 8.19 15.88
CA GLY A 97 20.75 9.09 15.55
C GLY A 97 22.10 8.35 15.49
N LEU A 98 23.09 8.85 16.23
CA LEU A 98 24.44 8.26 16.34
C LEU A 98 24.61 7.34 17.58
N ASN A 99 23.53 6.97 18.26
CA ASN A 99 23.61 6.16 19.47
C ASN A 99 23.92 4.69 19.14
N ASN A 100 24.92 4.12 19.80
CA ASN A 100 25.23 2.70 19.71
C ASN A 100 25.37 2.13 18.29
N CYS A 101 25.96 2.88 17.36
CA CYS A 101 26.07 2.49 15.94
C CYS A 101 26.66 1.10 15.72
N ALA A 102 27.56 0.63 16.58
CA ALA A 102 28.16 -0.70 16.47
C ALA A 102 27.16 -1.86 16.72
N THR A 103 26.08 -1.58 17.45
CA THR A 103 25.12 -2.60 17.88
C THR A 103 23.70 -2.33 17.38
N PHE A 104 23.42 -1.14 16.88
CA PHE A 104 22.09 -0.77 16.41
C PHE A 104 21.83 -1.34 14.99
N ALA A 105 20.93 -2.30 14.92
CA ALA A 105 20.60 -3.00 13.68
C ALA A 105 19.40 -2.41 12.91
N GLY A 106 18.65 -1.46 13.50
CA GLY A 106 17.39 -0.98 12.94
C GLY A 106 16.25 -1.96 13.13
N ASP A 107 15.34 -2.02 12.16
CA ASP A 107 14.24 -2.99 12.18
C ASP A 107 14.77 -4.40 11.91
N PRO A 108 14.49 -5.38 12.79
CA PRO A 108 15.00 -6.76 12.64
C PRO A 108 14.45 -7.48 11.38
N LEU A 109 13.37 -6.99 10.80
CA LEU A 109 12.79 -7.54 9.56
C LEU A 109 13.44 -6.96 8.29
N VAL A 110 14.29 -5.93 8.43
CA VAL A 110 15.00 -5.29 7.32
C VAL A 110 16.48 -5.63 7.39
N VAL A 111 16.92 -6.54 6.56
CA VAL A 111 18.33 -6.93 6.48
C VAL A 111 19.04 -6.07 5.45
N ARG A 112 20.15 -5.45 5.85
CA ARG A 112 20.95 -4.58 5.00
C ARG A 112 22.34 -5.14 4.74
N GLU A 113 22.94 -4.70 3.64
CA GLU A 113 24.36 -4.88 3.40
C GLU A 113 25.18 -3.98 4.35
N ALA A 114 26.47 -4.25 4.47
CA ALA A 114 27.35 -3.37 5.18
C ALA A 114 27.46 -2.01 4.45
N PRO A 115 27.55 -0.89 5.19
CA PRO A 115 27.77 0.40 4.57
C PRO A 115 29.14 0.45 3.88
N ASP A 116 29.19 1.08 2.71
CA ASP A 116 30.46 1.38 2.03
C ASP A 116 31.12 2.68 2.53
N ASP A 117 32.27 3.04 1.97
CA ASP A 117 33.02 4.24 2.40
C ASP A 117 32.23 5.53 2.15
N GLY A 118 31.43 5.58 1.09
CA GLY A 118 30.55 6.70 0.78
C GLY A 118 29.41 6.82 1.80
N ASP A 119 28.81 5.70 2.13
CA ASP A 119 27.79 5.62 3.17
C ASP A 119 28.33 6.10 4.54
N LEU A 120 29.53 5.62 4.94
CA LEU A 120 30.14 6.00 6.20
C LEU A 120 30.29 7.51 6.36
N ALA A 121 30.82 8.19 5.33
CA ALA A 121 30.98 9.63 5.35
C ALA A 121 29.65 10.38 5.32
N GLY A 122 28.72 9.94 4.48
CA GLY A 122 27.43 10.56 4.25
C GLY A 122 26.53 10.51 5.47
N PHE A 123 26.33 9.34 6.04
CA PHE A 123 25.48 9.17 7.21
C PHE A 123 26.06 9.83 8.47
N ALA A 124 27.38 9.84 8.63
CA ALA A 124 28.01 10.56 9.72
C ALA A 124 27.72 12.07 9.64
N ALA A 125 27.79 12.66 8.46
CA ALA A 125 27.43 14.07 8.24
C ALA A 125 25.94 14.33 8.47
N ALA A 126 25.08 13.35 8.23
CA ALA A 126 23.65 13.41 8.49
C ALA A 126 23.26 13.17 9.96
N GLY A 127 24.21 12.83 10.81
CA GLY A 127 23.94 12.55 12.23
C GLY A 127 23.21 11.24 12.50
N VAL A 128 23.36 10.27 11.60
CA VAL A 128 22.70 8.96 11.68
C VAL A 128 23.75 7.86 11.56
N CYS A 129 23.55 6.75 12.25
CA CYS A 129 24.43 5.60 12.13
C CYS A 129 24.46 5.08 10.68
N PRO A 130 25.66 4.83 10.12
CA PRO A 130 25.79 4.34 8.75
C PRO A 130 25.12 3.00 8.52
N PHE A 131 24.50 2.80 7.37
CA PHE A 131 23.89 1.55 6.93
C PHE A 131 23.92 1.45 5.41
N GLY A 132 24.03 0.22 4.91
CA GLY A 132 24.06 -0.06 3.47
C GLY A 132 22.67 -0.25 2.88
N GLU A 133 22.64 -0.71 1.64
CA GLU A 133 21.43 -1.02 0.89
C GLU A 133 20.61 -2.16 1.54
N VAL A 134 19.30 -2.15 1.34
CA VAL A 134 18.44 -3.23 1.80
C VAL A 134 18.71 -4.47 0.95
N LYS A 135 19.15 -5.55 1.59
CA LYS A 135 19.35 -6.84 0.97
C LYS A 135 18.04 -7.57 0.76
N TYR A 136 17.27 -7.71 1.83
CA TYR A 136 15.92 -8.24 1.79
C TYR A 136 15.09 -7.75 2.98
N VAL A 137 13.77 -7.83 2.83
CA VAL A 137 12.80 -7.55 3.87
C VAL A 137 12.00 -8.81 4.15
N THR A 138 11.92 -9.21 5.41
CA THR A 138 11.03 -10.27 5.87
C THR A 138 9.67 -9.67 6.17
N ASN A 139 8.63 -10.20 5.53
CA ASN A 139 7.25 -9.83 5.82
C ASN A 139 6.48 -11.05 6.31
N ASN A 140 5.85 -10.93 7.45
CA ASN A 140 4.96 -11.95 7.99
C ASN A 140 3.53 -11.64 7.56
N TYR A 141 2.77 -12.70 7.25
CA TYR A 141 1.32 -12.54 7.07
C TYR A 141 0.67 -12.16 8.40
N THR A 142 -0.29 -11.24 8.35
CA THR A 142 -1.06 -10.77 9.51
C THR A 142 -2.51 -10.54 9.11
N ASN A 143 -3.42 -10.62 10.08
CA ASN A 143 -4.78 -10.14 9.87
C ASN A 143 -4.78 -8.61 9.85
N MET A 144 -5.36 -8.06 8.81
CA MET A 144 -5.52 -6.62 8.60
C MET A 144 -6.87 -6.18 9.17
N ALA A 145 -7.03 -4.90 9.44
CA ALA A 145 -8.31 -4.34 9.87
C ALA A 145 -9.36 -4.35 8.75
N LEU A 146 -10.50 -3.77 9.04
CA LEU A 146 -11.66 -3.72 8.16
C LEU A 146 -11.31 -3.16 6.78
N ARG A 147 -11.74 -3.87 5.76
CA ARG A 147 -11.73 -3.42 4.36
C ARG A 147 -13.17 -3.22 3.92
N THR A 148 -13.47 -2.04 3.39
CA THR A 148 -14.79 -1.70 2.85
C THR A 148 -14.68 -1.48 1.35
N ILE A 149 -15.55 -2.14 0.59
CA ILE A 149 -15.65 -1.97 -0.87
C ILE A 149 -17.12 -1.73 -1.19
N GLU A 150 -17.43 -0.61 -1.85
CA GLU A 150 -18.80 -0.24 -2.20
C GLU A 150 -18.90 0.15 -3.66
N GLY A 151 -20.02 -0.17 -4.27
CA GLY A 151 -20.22 0.15 -5.67
C GLY A 151 -21.64 -0.07 -6.15
N MET A 152 -21.82 0.16 -7.45
CA MET A 152 -23.09 -0.02 -8.12
C MET A 152 -22.88 -0.67 -9.49
N ASP A 153 -23.71 -1.67 -9.78
CA ASP A 153 -23.78 -2.31 -11.09
C ASP A 153 -24.99 -1.79 -11.85
N VAL A 154 -24.82 -1.52 -13.12
CA VAL A 154 -25.89 -1.07 -14.01
C VAL A 154 -25.91 -1.98 -15.24
N GLY A 155 -27.07 -2.55 -15.54
CA GLY A 155 -27.31 -3.32 -16.76
C GLY A 155 -28.43 -2.69 -17.58
N ILE A 156 -28.22 -2.59 -18.88
CA ILE A 156 -29.25 -2.16 -19.84
C ILE A 156 -29.29 -3.18 -20.96
N TYR A 157 -30.47 -3.76 -21.18
CA TYR A 157 -30.73 -4.77 -22.21
C TYR A 157 -31.88 -4.26 -23.07
N TYR A 158 -31.63 -4.16 -24.36
CA TYR A 158 -32.61 -3.64 -25.31
C TYR A 158 -32.67 -4.48 -26.57
N ASP A 159 -33.80 -5.13 -26.80
CA ASP A 159 -34.07 -5.96 -27.95
C ASP A 159 -35.04 -5.23 -28.91
N ILE A 160 -34.68 -5.09 -30.18
CA ILE A 160 -35.49 -4.43 -31.16
C ILE A 160 -35.56 -5.24 -32.45
N SER A 161 -36.76 -5.53 -32.94
CA SER A 161 -37.02 -6.13 -34.25
C SER A 161 -37.38 -5.06 -35.28
N THR A 162 -36.67 -5.02 -36.35
CA THR A 162 -36.89 -4.07 -37.46
C THR A 162 -37.05 -4.79 -38.80
N ASN A 163 -37.47 -4.08 -39.84
CA ASN A 163 -37.52 -4.61 -41.19
C ASN A 163 -36.14 -5.00 -41.77
N TYR A 164 -35.06 -4.61 -41.13
CA TYR A 164 -33.67 -4.91 -41.49
C TYR A 164 -33.05 -6.05 -40.69
N GLY A 165 -33.72 -6.52 -39.64
CA GLY A 165 -33.27 -7.58 -38.75
C GLY A 165 -33.55 -7.29 -37.28
N ASP A 166 -33.19 -8.25 -36.45
CA ASP A 166 -33.28 -8.18 -35.01
C ASP A 166 -31.95 -7.69 -34.45
N PHE A 167 -32.01 -6.76 -33.49
CA PHE A 167 -30.85 -6.16 -32.83
C PHE A 167 -30.98 -6.35 -31.32
N ASP A 168 -29.91 -6.81 -30.70
CA ASP A 168 -29.76 -7.00 -29.26
C ASP A 168 -28.62 -6.08 -28.77
N PHE A 169 -28.97 -5.13 -27.90
CA PHE A 169 -28.00 -4.18 -27.29
C PHE A 169 -27.88 -4.50 -25.83
N ARG A 170 -26.64 -4.66 -25.36
CA ARG A 170 -26.31 -4.89 -23.95
C ARG A 170 -25.26 -3.91 -23.48
N TYR A 171 -25.54 -3.26 -22.38
CA TYR A 171 -24.58 -2.47 -21.64
C TYR A 171 -24.51 -3.01 -20.22
N ILE A 172 -23.31 -3.27 -19.70
CA ILE A 172 -23.06 -3.65 -18.33
C ILE A 172 -21.91 -2.78 -17.84
N GLY A 173 -22.12 -2.08 -16.72
CA GLY A 173 -21.12 -1.23 -16.11
C GLY A 173 -21.10 -1.40 -14.61
N THR A 174 -19.91 -1.46 -14.04
CA THR A 174 -19.66 -1.44 -12.59
C THR A 174 -19.02 -0.11 -12.23
N PHE A 175 -19.57 0.58 -11.25
CA PHE A 175 -19.05 1.83 -10.70
C PHE A 175 -18.61 1.55 -9.27
N LEU A 176 -17.30 1.66 -9.02
CA LEU A 176 -16.73 1.54 -7.69
C LEU A 176 -16.75 2.91 -7.03
N ASP A 177 -17.38 3.01 -5.85
CA ASP A 177 -17.54 4.24 -5.08
C ASP A 177 -16.54 4.33 -3.93
N LYS A 178 -16.29 3.21 -3.26
CA LYS A 178 -15.36 3.13 -2.13
C LYS A 178 -14.48 1.90 -2.22
N PHE A 179 -13.21 2.07 -1.93
CA PHE A 179 -12.28 0.99 -1.66
C PHE A 179 -11.31 1.46 -0.58
N ASP A 180 -11.62 1.14 0.65
CA ASP A 180 -10.89 1.59 1.82
C ASP A 180 -10.36 0.42 2.64
N GLN A 181 -9.17 0.57 3.18
CA GLN A 181 -8.53 -0.36 4.10
C GLN A 181 -8.16 0.38 5.38
N GLU A 182 -8.78 0.05 6.47
CA GLU A 182 -8.43 0.65 7.76
C GLU A 182 -7.01 0.26 8.19
N PRO A 183 -6.24 1.20 8.73
CA PRO A 183 -4.94 0.87 9.30
C PRO A 183 -5.10 0.17 10.66
N SER A 184 -4.38 -0.91 10.87
CA SER A 184 -4.33 -1.62 12.15
C SER A 184 -2.91 -2.03 12.52
N GLY A 185 -2.66 -2.25 13.82
CA GLY A 185 -1.37 -2.72 14.31
C GLY A 185 -0.20 -1.85 13.82
N GLU A 186 0.73 -2.44 13.09
CA GLU A 186 1.90 -1.75 12.54
C GLU A 186 1.55 -0.65 11.55
N PHE A 187 0.48 -0.82 10.76
CA PHE A 187 -0.01 0.22 9.84
C PHE A 187 -0.50 1.45 10.58
N ALA A 188 -1.28 1.26 11.65
CA ALA A 188 -1.75 2.38 12.47
C ALA A 188 -0.60 3.13 13.15
N ALA A 189 0.40 2.40 13.66
CA ALA A 189 1.59 2.98 14.25
C ALA A 189 2.39 3.80 13.23
N LEU A 190 2.54 3.29 12.01
CA LEU A 190 3.25 3.98 10.94
C LEU A 190 2.50 5.22 10.45
N GLN A 191 1.16 5.14 10.36
CA GLN A 191 0.31 6.28 10.03
C GLN A 191 0.42 7.38 11.09
N ALA A 192 0.38 7.03 12.38
CA ALA A 192 0.55 7.99 13.47
C ALA A 192 1.90 8.73 13.40
N LYS A 193 2.99 8.04 13.04
CA LYS A 193 4.29 8.67 12.81
C LYS A 193 4.29 9.61 11.60
N LYS A 194 3.51 9.31 10.59
CA LYS A 194 3.33 10.21 9.45
C LYS A 194 2.53 11.44 9.82
N ASP A 195 1.47 11.27 10.60
CA ASP A 195 0.62 12.37 11.07
C ASP A 195 1.38 13.30 12.05
N SER A 196 2.32 12.75 12.84
CA SER A 196 3.21 13.53 13.72
C SER A 196 4.33 14.25 12.96
N GLY A 197 4.56 13.93 11.69
CA GLY A 197 5.63 14.50 10.87
C GLY A 197 6.99 13.81 11.02
N GLU A 198 7.08 12.69 11.73
CA GLU A 198 8.28 11.87 11.77
C GLU A 198 8.58 11.25 10.40
N ILE A 199 7.53 10.94 9.65
CA ILE A 199 7.63 10.51 8.27
C ILE A 199 7.27 11.69 7.37
N PRO A 200 8.15 12.12 6.45
CA PRO A 200 7.84 13.19 5.50
C PRO A 200 6.56 12.93 4.71
N ALA A 201 5.74 13.97 4.49
CA ALA A 201 4.48 13.87 3.76
C ALA A 201 4.65 13.31 2.33
N SER A 202 5.84 13.53 1.74
CA SER A 202 6.19 13.03 0.40
C SER A 202 6.39 11.51 0.31
N ILE A 203 6.49 10.82 1.46
CA ILE A 203 6.65 9.37 1.50
C ILE A 203 5.26 8.73 1.55
N PRO A 204 4.81 8.04 0.50
CA PRO A 204 3.54 7.34 0.53
C PRO A 204 3.66 6.09 1.41
N LEU A 205 2.66 5.87 2.26
CA LEU A 205 2.42 4.59 2.90
C LEU A 205 1.43 3.82 2.03
N LYS A 206 1.66 2.52 1.87
CA LYS A 206 0.91 1.68 0.92
C LYS A 206 0.05 0.64 1.64
N GLY A 207 -1.03 0.23 0.98
CA GLY A 207 -1.85 -0.90 1.39
C GLY A 207 -2.94 -0.60 2.42
N PHE A 208 -3.18 0.67 2.75
CA PHE A 208 -4.27 1.10 3.64
C PHE A 208 -4.72 2.55 3.34
N GLY A 209 -5.86 2.93 3.91
CA GLY A 209 -6.57 4.18 3.63
C GLY A 209 -7.37 4.06 2.33
N ASP A 210 -7.74 5.18 1.75
CA ASP A 210 -8.49 5.23 0.48
C ASP A 210 -7.64 4.65 -0.66
N LEU A 211 -7.91 3.41 -1.03
CA LEU A 211 -7.22 2.70 -2.10
C LEU A 211 -7.77 3.05 -3.49
N LEU A 212 -8.98 3.64 -3.56
CA LEU A 212 -9.59 4.03 -4.82
C LEU A 212 -8.86 5.20 -5.48
N ASN A 213 -8.42 6.16 -4.66
CA ASN A 213 -7.78 7.40 -5.11
C ASN A 213 -6.26 7.42 -4.95
N LYS A 214 -5.67 6.34 -4.43
CA LYS A 214 -4.21 6.20 -4.36
C LYS A 214 -3.66 5.58 -5.64
N ASP A 215 -2.54 6.10 -6.15
CA ASP A 215 -1.76 5.59 -7.29
C ASP A 215 -1.22 4.16 -7.08
N GLY A 216 -2.03 3.26 -6.57
CA GLY A 216 -1.62 1.93 -6.18
C GLY A 216 -2.65 0.84 -6.44
N ILE A 217 -3.83 1.17 -6.92
CA ILE A 217 -4.85 0.18 -7.27
C ILE A 217 -4.36 -0.78 -8.36
N TYR A 218 -3.47 -0.31 -9.23
CA TYR A 218 -2.89 -1.13 -10.31
C TYR A 218 -1.73 -2.02 -9.85
N ASP A 219 -1.38 -2.01 -8.57
CA ASP A 219 -0.30 -2.82 -7.99
C ASP A 219 -0.84 -4.05 -7.22
N LEU A 220 -2.07 -4.45 -7.51
CA LEU A 220 -2.68 -5.68 -7.01
C LEU A 220 -2.28 -6.92 -7.82
N SER A 221 -1.20 -6.83 -8.60
CA SER A 221 -0.64 -7.95 -9.37
C SER A 221 0.56 -8.62 -8.68
#